data_b9aacd27d84c2a8ae8776f137d15ee16
#
_entry.id   b9aacd27d84c2a8ae8776f137d15ee16
#
_cell.length_a   1.000
_cell.length_b   1.000
_cell.length_c   1.000
_cell.angle_alpha   90.00
_cell.angle_beta   90.00
_cell.angle_gamma   90.00
#
_symmetry.space_group_name_H-M   'P 1'
#
loop_
_entity.id
_entity.type
_entity.pdbx_description
1 polymer ?
#
loop_
_entity_poly.entity_id
_entity_poly.type
_entity_poly.pdbx_seq_one_letter_code
_entity_poly.pdbx_strand_id
1 'polypeptide(L)'
;MSKTVFILGAGASHSHSNKEFPLVNDIFKVAKKLSVTTRINSRNTLSLDYECVEKYINKKFSKSILDSRQKLNIEDILTNLEIDIEKIRTNKLQIIRNQIIEMIFNTFSILTNKSFYNKGNNDYFSFYNNKLKANDTVITYNWDLLLDNILNREELIHKTESRSLYGNFRENISKAQYLNMLINLSGYRDYNNERINAPYKQYYSKGYYLKLHGSIDWLYCPNEDCGLYSKVFPVKDITGEYSCSECSSTMKQLIIPPLLNKNYSSFPFVKKLWNIALEELRLADELVIWGYSLPATDFYNRWLFRQTSDRLKKIAIINPECFRKGKNKDLKPNKKFLNRFLDIFKTGKIVPEISYYENYSDYNNNVKYLDKYK
;
A
#
# COMPACT_ATOMS: atom_id res chain seq x y z
N MET A 1 11.92 -23.75 -8.74
CA MET A 1 10.72 -23.00 -9.21
C MET A 1 11.12 -21.55 -9.35
N SER A 2 10.66 -20.88 -10.42
CA SER A 2 10.89 -19.44 -10.59
C SER A 2 10.11 -18.69 -9.51
N LYS A 3 10.73 -17.67 -8.89
CA LYS A 3 10.14 -16.84 -7.86
C LYS A 3 9.75 -15.49 -8.44
N THR A 4 8.47 -15.13 -8.31
CA THR A 4 7.97 -13.82 -8.71
C THR A 4 7.73 -12.93 -7.50
N VAL A 5 8.19 -11.69 -7.57
CA VAL A 5 7.84 -10.65 -6.63
C VAL A 5 6.92 -9.64 -7.32
N PHE A 6 5.78 -9.39 -6.72
CA PHE A 6 4.79 -8.41 -7.18
C PHE A 6 4.89 -7.14 -6.34
N ILE A 7 5.03 -6.00 -6.99
CA ILE A 7 5.01 -4.68 -6.36
C ILE A 7 3.69 -3.99 -6.71
N LEU A 8 2.87 -3.70 -5.71
CA LEU A 8 1.59 -3.03 -5.91
C LEU A 8 1.65 -1.59 -5.38
N GLY A 9 1.32 -0.64 -6.24
CA GLY A 9 1.13 0.77 -5.85
C GLY A 9 -0.33 1.19 -5.93
N ALA A 10 -0.61 2.45 -5.62
CA ALA A 10 -1.96 3.01 -5.58
C ALA A 10 -2.76 2.83 -6.89
N GLY A 11 -2.08 2.77 -8.04
CA GLY A 11 -2.70 2.49 -9.34
C GLY A 11 -3.35 1.11 -9.44
N ALA A 12 -2.88 0.11 -8.69
CA ALA A 12 -3.49 -1.23 -8.67
C ALA A 12 -4.86 -1.19 -7.98
N SER A 13 -4.97 -0.58 -6.79
CA SER A 13 -6.24 -0.37 -6.09
C SER A 13 -7.18 0.56 -6.86
N HIS A 14 -6.64 1.60 -7.50
CA HIS A 14 -7.38 2.51 -8.38
C HIS A 14 -8.02 1.76 -9.58
N SER A 15 -7.26 0.87 -10.24
CA SER A 15 -7.77 0.02 -11.34
C SER A 15 -8.83 -0.95 -10.83
N HIS A 16 -8.53 -1.70 -9.78
CA HIS A 16 -9.45 -2.70 -9.21
C HIS A 16 -10.78 -2.09 -8.74
N SER A 17 -10.75 -0.88 -8.19
CA SER A 17 -11.94 -0.18 -7.69
C SER A 17 -12.69 0.64 -8.73
N ASN A 18 -12.48 0.43 -10.02
CA ASN A 18 -13.04 1.29 -11.08
C ASN A 18 -12.77 2.78 -10.86
N LYS A 19 -11.56 3.11 -10.41
CA LYS A 19 -11.06 4.47 -10.15
C LYS A 19 -11.69 5.16 -8.93
N GLU A 20 -12.35 4.43 -8.05
CA GLU A 20 -12.88 5.01 -6.81
C GLU A 20 -11.79 5.30 -5.78
N PHE A 21 -10.79 4.41 -5.62
CA PHE A 21 -9.66 4.67 -4.74
C PHE A 21 -8.75 5.77 -5.30
N PRO A 22 -8.36 6.75 -4.47
CA PRO A 22 -7.59 7.90 -4.93
C PRO A 22 -6.14 7.55 -5.27
N LEU A 23 -5.59 8.26 -6.23
CA LEU A 23 -4.15 8.42 -6.39
C LEU A 23 -3.63 9.54 -5.48
N VAL A 24 -2.31 9.65 -5.36
CA VAL A 24 -1.60 10.61 -4.49
C VAL A 24 -2.11 12.05 -4.61
N ASN A 25 -2.49 12.47 -5.83
CA ASN A 25 -2.97 13.82 -6.11
C ASN A 25 -4.49 14.02 -5.92
N ASP A 26 -5.23 12.94 -5.65
CA ASP A 26 -6.69 12.95 -5.65
C ASP A 26 -7.29 12.74 -4.25
N ILE A 27 -6.47 12.48 -3.22
CA ILE A 27 -6.95 12.12 -1.87
C ILE A 27 -7.87 13.21 -1.32
N PHE A 28 -7.48 14.48 -1.36
CA PHE A 28 -8.31 15.59 -0.85
C PHE A 28 -9.61 15.74 -1.64
N LYS A 29 -9.55 15.57 -2.96
CA LYS A 29 -10.73 15.62 -3.83
C LYS A 29 -11.72 14.51 -3.49
N VAL A 30 -11.23 13.30 -3.27
CA VAL A 30 -12.06 12.15 -2.91
C VAL A 30 -12.60 12.30 -1.48
N ALA A 31 -11.80 12.74 -0.53
CA ALA A 31 -12.23 13.06 0.83
C ALA A 31 -13.37 14.08 0.84
N LYS A 32 -13.25 15.15 0.03
CA LYS A 32 -14.33 16.12 -0.14
C LYS A 32 -15.60 15.49 -0.74
N LYS A 33 -15.46 14.70 -1.81
CA LYS A 33 -16.59 14.00 -2.45
C LYS A 33 -17.32 13.07 -1.48
N LEU A 34 -16.61 12.46 -0.55
CA LEU A 34 -17.16 11.58 0.49
C LEU A 34 -17.66 12.34 1.73
N SER A 35 -17.62 13.67 1.71
CA SER A 35 -17.98 14.55 2.82
C SER A 35 -17.14 14.34 4.09
N VAL A 36 -15.94 13.77 3.96
CA VAL A 36 -15.01 13.59 5.08
C VAL A 36 -14.51 14.94 5.59
N THR A 37 -14.22 15.89 4.69
CA THR A 37 -13.67 17.21 5.03
C THR A 37 -14.72 18.31 5.12
N THR A 38 -15.99 18.02 4.78
CA THR A 38 -17.06 19.01 4.73
C THR A 38 -18.25 18.58 5.57
N ARG A 39 -18.87 19.54 6.28
CA ARG A 39 -20.16 19.27 6.94
C ARG A 39 -21.23 19.00 5.88
N ILE A 40 -22.09 18.02 6.14
CA ILE A 40 -23.26 17.68 5.31
C ILE A 40 -24.35 18.75 5.54
N ASN A 41 -24.03 20.02 5.36
CA ASN A 41 -25.01 21.10 5.36
C ASN A 41 -24.99 21.77 3.98
N SER A 42 -26.12 22.33 3.60
CA SER A 42 -26.38 22.96 2.32
C SER A 42 -25.38 24.01 1.84
N ARG A 43 -24.35 24.35 2.59
CA ARG A 43 -23.37 25.40 2.29
C ARG A 43 -21.95 24.94 1.99
N ASN A 44 -21.67 23.64 1.88
CA ASN A 44 -20.30 23.10 1.61
C ASN A 44 -19.20 23.73 2.51
N THR A 45 -19.49 23.96 3.77
CA THR A 45 -18.53 24.51 4.73
C THR A 45 -17.55 23.42 5.14
N LEU A 46 -16.27 23.78 5.29
CA LEU A 46 -15.23 22.91 5.81
C LEU A 46 -15.63 22.39 7.21
N SER A 47 -15.36 21.12 7.51
CA SER A 47 -15.45 20.64 8.88
C SER A 47 -14.51 21.41 9.76
N LEU A 48 -14.94 21.77 10.97
CA LEU A 48 -14.10 22.49 11.94
C LEU A 48 -12.78 21.77 12.21
N ASP A 49 -12.81 20.44 12.12
CA ASP A 49 -11.64 19.60 12.38
C ASP A 49 -10.53 19.78 11.33
N TYR A 50 -10.85 20.28 10.12
CA TYR A 50 -9.87 20.45 9.03
C TYR A 50 -9.54 21.93 8.71
N GLU A 51 -10.04 22.90 9.48
CA GLU A 51 -9.71 24.31 9.24
C GLU A 51 -8.21 24.62 9.38
N CYS A 52 -7.54 23.96 10.31
CA CYS A 52 -6.10 24.13 10.49
C CYS A 52 -5.32 23.56 9.30
N VAL A 53 -5.77 22.46 8.72
CA VAL A 53 -5.20 21.86 7.49
C VAL A 53 -5.36 22.82 6.31
N GLU A 54 -6.56 23.38 6.11
CA GLU A 54 -6.83 24.35 5.05
C GLU A 54 -5.94 25.59 5.18
N LYS A 55 -5.86 26.18 6.38
CA LYS A 55 -5.02 27.34 6.65
C LYS A 55 -3.54 27.05 6.39
N TYR A 56 -3.07 25.87 6.74
CA TYR A 56 -1.69 25.44 6.49
C TYR A 56 -1.42 25.30 4.98
N ILE A 57 -2.28 24.58 4.26
CA ILE A 57 -2.14 24.34 2.81
C ILE A 57 -2.22 25.65 2.05
N ASN A 58 -3.17 26.52 2.39
CA ASN A 58 -3.29 27.83 1.75
C ASN A 58 -2.04 28.67 1.94
N LYS A 59 -1.53 28.74 3.18
CA LYS A 59 -0.33 29.54 3.51
C LYS A 59 0.93 29.03 2.81
N LYS A 60 1.11 27.69 2.74
CA LYS A 60 2.36 27.08 2.23
C LYS A 60 2.36 26.85 0.73
N PHE A 61 1.21 26.54 0.14
CA PHE A 61 1.09 26.12 -1.26
C PHE A 61 0.21 27.04 -2.11
N SER A 62 -0.39 28.07 -1.52
CA SER A 62 -1.38 28.96 -2.19
C SER A 62 -2.52 28.16 -2.84
N LYS A 63 -2.95 27.09 -2.19
CA LYS A 63 -3.96 26.14 -2.66
C LYS A 63 -5.01 25.90 -1.58
N SER A 64 -6.14 25.32 -1.97
CA SER A 64 -7.26 25.00 -1.09
C SER A 64 -7.70 23.54 -1.24
N ILE A 65 -7.97 22.86 -0.11
CA ILE A 65 -8.60 21.52 -0.11
C ILE A 65 -10.06 21.58 -0.59
N LEU A 66 -10.66 22.75 -0.56
CA LEU A 66 -12.04 22.95 -1.01
C LEU A 66 -12.16 23.11 -2.54
N ASP A 67 -11.09 23.50 -3.22
CA ASP A 67 -11.09 23.63 -4.69
C ASP A 67 -10.69 22.30 -5.35
N SER A 68 -11.68 21.53 -5.78
CA SER A 68 -11.49 20.24 -6.45
C SER A 68 -10.78 20.31 -7.80
N ARG A 69 -10.57 21.51 -8.37
CA ARG A 69 -9.82 21.72 -9.63
C ARG A 69 -8.30 21.73 -9.36
N GLN A 70 -7.90 22.04 -8.13
CA GLN A 70 -6.48 22.09 -7.76
C GLN A 70 -5.95 20.69 -7.50
N LYS A 71 -4.75 20.43 -8.00
CA LYS A 71 -4.02 19.20 -7.68
C LYS A 71 -3.19 19.43 -6.42
N LEU A 72 -3.53 18.70 -5.38
CA LEU A 72 -2.86 18.68 -4.09
C LEU A 72 -2.11 17.36 -3.93
N ASN A 73 -0.80 17.39 -3.98
CA ASN A 73 0.02 16.22 -3.76
C ASN A 73 0.17 15.99 -2.25
N ILE A 74 -0.37 14.90 -1.74
CA ILE A 74 -0.32 14.58 -0.30
C ILE A 74 1.12 14.31 0.17
N GLU A 75 1.99 13.77 -0.70
CA GLU A 75 3.41 13.54 -0.37
C GLU A 75 4.15 14.85 -0.12
N ASP A 76 3.95 15.84 -0.99
CA ASP A 76 4.58 17.17 -0.85
C ASP A 76 4.08 17.86 0.43
N ILE A 77 2.77 17.78 0.70
CA ILE A 77 2.16 18.42 1.86
C ILE A 77 2.69 17.79 3.15
N LEU A 78 2.66 16.46 3.26
CA LEU A 78 3.15 15.78 4.46
C LEU A 78 4.66 15.93 4.63
N THR A 79 5.44 15.90 3.56
CA THR A 79 6.89 16.12 3.63
C THR A 79 7.22 17.51 4.16
N ASN A 80 6.57 18.57 3.65
CA ASN A 80 6.77 19.93 4.16
C ASN A 80 6.33 20.06 5.63
N LEU A 81 5.22 19.41 5.97
CA LEU A 81 4.70 19.42 7.34
C LEU A 81 5.67 18.75 8.34
N GLU A 82 6.24 17.59 7.96
CA GLU A 82 7.25 16.93 8.81
C GLU A 82 8.52 17.78 8.99
N ILE A 83 8.98 18.44 7.94
CA ILE A 83 10.10 19.39 8.04
C ILE A 83 9.74 20.56 8.98
N ASP A 84 8.53 21.13 8.84
CA ASP A 84 8.08 22.21 9.72
C ASP A 84 7.96 21.73 11.19
N ILE A 85 7.47 20.49 11.42
CA ILE A 85 7.39 19.90 12.77
C ILE A 85 8.78 19.78 13.38
N GLU A 86 9.75 19.27 12.63
CA GLU A 86 11.13 19.10 13.10
C GLU A 86 11.78 20.44 13.45
N LYS A 87 11.58 21.47 12.62
CA LYS A 87 12.27 22.78 12.76
C LYS A 87 11.55 23.75 13.68
N ILE A 88 10.21 23.78 13.64
CA ILE A 88 9.41 24.80 14.35
C ILE A 88 8.91 24.26 15.70
N ARG A 89 8.68 22.94 15.83
CA ARG A 89 8.31 22.21 17.06
C ARG A 89 7.08 22.75 17.79
N THR A 90 6.00 23.06 17.08
CA THR A 90 4.74 23.52 17.69
C THR A 90 3.68 22.40 17.74
N ASN A 91 2.93 22.34 18.84
CA ASN A 91 1.81 21.40 18.97
C ASN A 91 0.77 21.54 17.84
N LYS A 92 0.60 22.76 17.31
CA LYS A 92 -0.33 23.03 16.22
C LYS A 92 0.01 22.24 14.94
N LEU A 93 1.28 22.10 14.61
CA LEU A 93 1.72 21.32 13.44
C LEU A 93 1.45 19.83 13.63
N GLN A 94 1.60 19.32 14.85
CA GLN A 94 1.24 17.94 15.18
C GLN A 94 -0.28 17.70 15.02
N ILE A 95 -1.09 18.65 15.43
CA ILE A 95 -2.55 18.59 15.26
C ILE A 95 -2.88 18.51 13.75
N ILE A 96 -2.28 19.38 12.93
CA ILE A 96 -2.48 19.37 11.46
C ILE A 96 -2.10 18.02 10.87
N ARG A 97 -0.96 17.46 11.28
CA ARG A 97 -0.50 16.14 10.86
C ARG A 97 -1.54 15.05 11.19
N ASN A 98 -1.99 15.03 12.43
CA ASN A 98 -2.97 14.04 12.88
C ASN A 98 -4.29 14.17 12.12
N GLN A 99 -4.77 15.38 11.86
CA GLN A 99 -5.96 15.64 11.07
C GLN A 99 -5.82 15.14 9.61
N ILE A 100 -4.66 15.31 8.98
CA ILE A 100 -4.40 14.78 7.63
C ILE A 100 -4.41 13.25 7.64
N ILE A 101 -3.76 12.61 8.62
CA ILE A 101 -3.76 11.15 8.76
C ILE A 101 -5.18 10.62 9.00
N GLU A 102 -5.94 11.27 9.86
CA GLU A 102 -7.35 10.93 10.13
C GLU A 102 -8.22 11.08 8.87
N MET A 103 -8.02 12.14 8.09
CA MET A 103 -8.72 12.32 6.81
C MET A 103 -8.40 11.18 5.83
N ILE A 104 -7.14 10.79 5.71
CA ILE A 104 -6.72 9.65 4.88
C ILE A 104 -7.43 8.39 5.36
N PHE A 105 -7.34 8.12 6.66
CA PHE A 105 -7.95 6.97 7.29
C PHE A 105 -9.45 6.90 7.03
N ASN A 106 -10.21 7.96 7.32
CA ASN A 106 -11.64 8.03 7.11
C ASN A 106 -12.03 7.84 5.64
N THR A 107 -11.27 8.45 4.72
CA THR A 107 -11.48 8.31 3.28
C THR A 107 -11.34 6.85 2.83
N PHE A 108 -10.24 6.20 3.22
CA PHE A 108 -9.98 4.81 2.83
C PHE A 108 -10.93 3.83 3.51
N SER A 109 -11.34 4.09 4.76
CA SER A 109 -12.33 3.29 5.48
C SER A 109 -13.68 3.27 4.77
N ILE A 110 -14.19 4.43 4.37
CA ILE A 110 -15.45 4.55 3.62
C ILE A 110 -15.34 3.81 2.28
N LEU A 111 -14.24 3.98 1.55
CA LEU A 111 -14.05 3.35 0.26
C LEU A 111 -13.90 1.83 0.37
N THR A 112 -13.20 1.33 1.37
CA THR A 112 -13.06 -0.10 1.63
C THR A 112 -14.42 -0.73 1.90
N ASN A 113 -15.24 -0.11 2.75
CA ASN A 113 -16.59 -0.59 3.04
C ASN A 113 -17.48 -0.59 1.79
N LYS A 114 -17.42 0.45 0.95
CA LYS A 114 -18.16 0.50 -0.31
C LYS A 114 -17.73 -0.58 -1.29
N SER A 115 -16.44 -0.77 -1.49
CA SER A 115 -15.92 -1.74 -2.47
C SER A 115 -16.21 -3.19 -2.07
N PHE A 116 -16.41 -3.45 -0.78
CA PHE A 116 -16.82 -4.77 -0.30
C PHE A 116 -18.18 -5.21 -0.85
N TYR A 117 -19.09 -4.27 -1.11
CA TYR A 117 -20.44 -4.54 -1.60
C TYR A 117 -20.59 -4.36 -3.12
N ASN A 118 -19.68 -3.65 -3.76
CA ASN A 118 -19.73 -3.44 -5.20
C ASN A 118 -19.06 -4.61 -5.92
N LYS A 119 -19.78 -5.25 -6.85
CA LYS A 119 -19.23 -6.18 -7.86
C LYS A 119 -18.42 -5.35 -8.87
N GLY A 120 -17.29 -4.80 -8.43
CA GLY A 120 -16.39 -4.02 -9.26
C GLY A 120 -15.55 -4.86 -10.21
N ASN A 121 -14.52 -4.23 -10.76
CA ASN A 121 -13.51 -4.92 -11.57
C ASN A 121 -12.89 -6.06 -10.76
N ASN A 122 -12.69 -7.22 -11.40
CA ASN A 122 -12.19 -8.44 -10.76
C ASN A 122 -10.66 -8.56 -10.82
N ASP A 123 -9.93 -7.45 -11.02
CA ASP A 123 -8.47 -7.49 -11.23
C ASP A 123 -7.71 -8.22 -10.11
N TYR A 124 -7.99 -7.93 -8.84
CA TYR A 124 -7.34 -8.61 -7.73
C TYR A 124 -7.77 -10.08 -7.57
N PHE A 125 -9.03 -10.43 -7.88
CA PHE A 125 -9.46 -11.82 -7.93
C PHE A 125 -8.75 -12.58 -9.05
N SER A 126 -8.70 -12.00 -10.25
CA SER A 126 -7.98 -12.57 -11.38
C SER A 126 -6.47 -12.69 -11.08
N PHE A 127 -5.90 -11.71 -10.41
CA PHE A 127 -4.52 -11.75 -9.94
C PHE A 127 -4.28 -12.91 -8.99
N TYR A 128 -5.11 -13.04 -7.96
CA TYR A 128 -4.99 -14.11 -6.98
C TYR A 128 -5.08 -15.50 -7.64
N ASN A 129 -6.08 -15.69 -8.48
CA ASN A 129 -6.36 -17.00 -9.07
C ASN A 129 -5.43 -17.38 -10.22
N ASN A 130 -5.02 -16.43 -11.05
CA ASN A 130 -4.35 -16.72 -12.32
C ASN A 130 -2.84 -16.45 -12.29
N LYS A 131 -2.36 -15.56 -11.41
CA LYS A 131 -0.95 -15.11 -11.44
C LYS A 131 -0.18 -15.44 -10.18
N LEU A 132 -0.81 -15.38 -9.01
CA LEU A 132 -0.14 -15.61 -7.75
C LEU A 132 0.07 -17.11 -7.49
N LYS A 133 1.33 -17.52 -7.32
CA LYS A 133 1.74 -18.91 -7.10
C LYS A 133 2.31 -19.12 -5.70
N ALA A 134 2.46 -20.38 -5.30
CA ALA A 134 3.20 -20.72 -4.09
C ALA A 134 4.63 -20.15 -4.15
N ASN A 135 5.10 -19.61 -3.04
CA ASN A 135 6.40 -18.93 -2.87
C ASN A 135 6.55 -17.56 -3.56
N ASP A 136 5.56 -17.08 -4.32
CA ASP A 136 5.58 -15.69 -4.79
C ASP A 136 5.38 -14.74 -3.61
N THR A 137 5.87 -13.51 -3.76
CA THR A 137 5.74 -12.48 -2.73
C THR A 137 5.04 -11.26 -3.29
N VAL A 138 4.11 -10.71 -2.51
CA VAL A 138 3.44 -9.45 -2.83
C VAL A 138 3.93 -8.39 -1.86
N ILE A 139 4.50 -7.32 -2.38
CA ILE A 139 4.90 -6.12 -1.64
C ILE A 139 3.95 -5.00 -2.05
N THR A 140 3.33 -4.33 -1.09
CA THR A 140 2.44 -3.22 -1.39
C THR A 140 2.77 -1.98 -0.57
N TYR A 141 2.58 -0.82 -1.20
CA TYR A 141 2.63 0.49 -0.56
C TYR A 141 1.25 1.03 -0.21
N ASN A 142 0.20 0.27 -0.55
CA ASN A 142 -1.18 0.67 -0.35
C ASN A 142 -1.62 0.46 1.10
N TRP A 143 -2.36 1.42 1.63
CA TRP A 143 -2.92 1.36 2.98
C TRP A 143 -4.26 0.64 3.03
N ASP A 144 -4.94 0.52 1.88
CA ASP A 144 -6.28 -0.07 1.77
C ASP A 144 -6.29 -1.59 2.06
N LEU A 145 -7.50 -2.13 2.21
CA LEU A 145 -7.74 -3.55 2.51
C LEU A 145 -8.33 -4.31 1.32
N LEU A 146 -8.22 -3.80 0.09
CA LEU A 146 -8.87 -4.44 -1.06
C LEU A 146 -8.30 -5.83 -1.34
N LEU A 147 -6.97 -5.93 -1.42
CA LEU A 147 -6.32 -7.21 -1.62
C LEU A 147 -6.39 -8.09 -0.36
N ASP A 148 -6.26 -7.48 0.84
CA ASP A 148 -6.43 -8.16 2.12
C ASP A 148 -7.78 -8.91 2.18
N ASN A 149 -8.86 -8.24 1.78
CA ASN A 149 -10.21 -8.82 1.77
C ASN A 149 -10.33 -9.99 0.78
N ILE A 150 -9.63 -9.96 -0.34
CA ILE A 150 -9.65 -11.04 -1.33
C ILE A 150 -8.86 -12.24 -0.81
N LEU A 151 -7.66 -12.02 -0.32
CA LEU A 151 -6.84 -13.07 0.28
C LEU A 151 -7.60 -13.77 1.43
N ASN A 152 -8.33 -13.00 2.23
CA ASN A 152 -9.17 -13.52 3.31
C ASN A 152 -10.37 -14.33 2.82
N ARG A 153 -11.05 -13.89 1.76
CA ARG A 153 -12.25 -14.57 1.21
C ARG A 153 -11.91 -15.89 0.59
N GLU A 154 -10.85 -15.95 -0.22
CA GLU A 154 -10.45 -17.17 -0.88
C GLU A 154 -10.00 -18.24 0.12
N GLU A 155 -9.35 -17.83 1.19
CA GLU A 155 -9.11 -18.72 2.31
C GLU A 155 -10.40 -19.25 2.96
N LEU A 156 -11.49 -18.49 2.96
CA LEU A 156 -12.80 -18.92 3.48
C LEU A 156 -13.53 -19.87 2.51
N ILE A 157 -13.41 -19.68 1.20
CA ILE A 157 -14.11 -20.49 0.18
C ILE A 157 -13.48 -21.88 0.08
N HIS A 158 -12.16 -22.00 0.12
CA HIS A 158 -11.47 -23.30 0.12
C HIS A 158 -11.65 -24.10 1.42
N LYS A 159 -12.40 -23.57 2.38
CA LYS A 159 -12.58 -24.11 3.74
C LYS A 159 -13.97 -24.67 4.04
N THR A 160 -14.66 -25.21 3.06
CA THR A 160 -15.85 -26.04 3.39
C THR A 160 -15.50 -27.27 4.23
N GLU A 161 -14.20 -27.59 4.38
CA GLU A 161 -13.73 -28.69 5.23
C GLU A 161 -12.68 -28.31 6.29
N SER A 162 -12.19 -27.08 6.35
CA SER A 162 -11.24 -26.65 7.39
C SER A 162 -11.53 -25.26 7.92
N ARG A 163 -11.63 -25.17 9.23
CA ARG A 163 -11.98 -23.98 10.02
C ARG A 163 -11.19 -22.74 9.60
N SER A 164 -11.91 -21.64 9.37
CA SER A 164 -11.39 -20.32 9.01
C SER A 164 -10.20 -19.89 9.89
N LEU A 165 -9.00 -19.91 9.34
CA LEU A 165 -7.83 -19.40 10.03
C LEU A 165 -8.02 -17.94 10.47
N TYR A 166 -8.63 -17.09 9.64
CA TYR A 166 -8.90 -15.69 9.98
C TYR A 166 -10.04 -15.49 11.00
N GLY A 167 -11.10 -16.30 10.96
CA GLY A 167 -12.23 -16.18 11.89
C GLY A 167 -11.90 -16.69 13.30
N ASN A 168 -11.29 -17.86 13.41
CA ASN A 168 -10.97 -18.50 14.70
C ASN A 168 -9.66 -18.00 15.32
N PHE A 169 -8.71 -17.50 14.52
CA PHE A 169 -7.46 -16.98 15.05
C PHE A 169 -7.58 -15.60 15.69
N ARG A 170 -8.56 -14.79 15.33
CA ARG A 170 -8.78 -13.49 16.00
C ARG A 170 -9.17 -13.63 17.47
N GLU A 171 -9.73 -14.76 17.88
CA GLU A 171 -10.17 -14.99 19.26
C GLU A 171 -9.13 -15.68 20.15
N ASN A 172 -8.19 -16.47 19.57
CA ASN A 172 -7.34 -17.39 20.33
C ASN A 172 -5.84 -17.15 20.21
N ILE A 173 -5.37 -16.25 19.36
CA ILE A 173 -3.93 -15.97 19.20
C ILE A 173 -3.62 -14.60 19.79
N SER A 174 -2.50 -14.50 20.52
CA SER A 174 -1.96 -13.20 20.90
C SER A 174 -1.80 -12.34 19.65
N LYS A 175 -2.16 -11.07 19.74
CA LYS A 175 -2.14 -10.13 18.60
C LYS A 175 -0.78 -10.06 17.89
N ALA A 176 0.32 -10.42 18.58
CA ALA A 176 1.67 -10.51 18.02
C ALA A 176 1.85 -11.71 17.08
N GLN A 177 1.21 -12.85 17.38
CA GLN A 177 1.24 -14.05 16.53
C GLN A 177 0.46 -13.82 15.22
N TYR A 178 -0.66 -13.10 15.29
CA TYR A 178 -1.47 -12.75 14.13
C TYR A 178 -0.69 -11.95 13.08
N LEU A 179 0.15 -11.04 13.49
CA LEU A 179 0.94 -10.21 12.57
C LEU A 179 2.06 -10.97 11.86
N ASN A 180 2.67 -11.93 12.55
CA ASN A 180 3.62 -12.85 11.93
C ASN A 180 2.93 -13.71 10.86
N MET A 181 1.65 -14.00 11.00
CA MET A 181 0.83 -14.70 10.00
C MET A 181 0.53 -13.85 8.77
N LEU A 182 0.22 -12.56 8.94
CA LEU A 182 -0.01 -11.62 7.81
C LEU A 182 1.25 -11.43 6.95
N ILE A 183 2.42 -11.64 7.52
CA ILE A 183 3.69 -11.50 6.81
C ILE A 183 3.99 -12.74 5.96
N ASN A 184 3.59 -13.92 6.40
CA ASN A 184 3.96 -15.18 5.78
C ASN A 184 2.73 -16.01 5.37
N LEU A 185 2.35 -15.91 4.10
CA LEU A 185 1.22 -16.65 3.54
C LEU A 185 1.57 -18.07 3.07
N SER A 186 2.84 -18.45 2.98
CA SER A 186 3.29 -19.74 2.42
C SER A 186 3.83 -20.71 3.45
N GLY A 187 4.05 -20.29 4.67
CA GLY A 187 4.58 -21.14 5.73
C GLY A 187 4.84 -20.33 6.98
N TYR A 188 4.30 -20.79 8.06
CA TYR A 188 4.40 -20.13 9.34
C TYR A 188 5.77 -20.38 9.98
N ARG A 189 6.44 -19.30 10.33
CA ARG A 189 7.49 -19.30 11.36
C ARG A 189 7.04 -18.38 12.47
N ASP A 190 7.08 -18.82 13.70
CA ASP A 190 6.75 -17.97 14.82
C ASP A 190 7.79 -16.85 15.01
N TYR A 191 7.54 -15.99 15.98
CA TYR A 191 8.41 -14.88 16.32
C TYR A 191 9.87 -15.30 16.61
N ASN A 192 10.08 -16.54 17.05
CA ASN A 192 11.37 -17.13 17.42
C ASN A 192 12.01 -17.95 16.29
N ASN A 193 11.48 -17.95 15.08
CA ASN A 193 11.90 -18.85 13.98
C ASN A 193 11.57 -20.33 14.20
N GLU A 194 10.79 -20.69 15.18
CA GLU A 194 10.37 -22.07 15.41
C GLU A 194 9.32 -22.48 14.38
N ARG A 195 9.49 -23.69 13.83
CA ARG A 195 8.50 -24.28 12.90
C ARG A 195 7.28 -24.71 13.70
N ILE A 196 6.17 -24.01 13.51
CA ILE A 196 4.89 -24.54 14.01
C ILE A 196 4.49 -25.75 13.17
N ASN A 197 4.09 -26.80 13.87
CA ASN A 197 3.89 -28.16 13.35
C ASN A 197 3.12 -28.26 12.02
N ALA A 198 3.55 -29.20 11.23
CA ALA A 198 3.25 -29.51 9.84
C ALA A 198 1.79 -29.43 9.31
N PRO A 199 0.71 -29.54 10.06
CA PRO A 199 -0.63 -29.44 9.49
C PRO A 199 -0.93 -28.08 8.85
N TYR A 200 -0.25 -27.01 9.24
CA TYR A 200 -0.48 -25.65 8.70
C TYR A 200 0.20 -25.37 7.36
N LYS A 201 1.16 -26.18 6.93
CA LYS A 201 1.81 -26.05 5.61
C LYS A 201 0.86 -26.16 4.43
N GLN A 202 -0.24 -26.85 4.57
CA GLN A 202 -1.22 -27.06 3.49
C GLN A 202 -2.14 -25.84 3.25
N TYR A 203 -2.22 -24.90 4.21
CA TYR A 203 -3.15 -23.78 4.15
C TYR A 203 -2.55 -22.50 3.57
N TYR A 204 -1.22 -22.41 3.46
CA TYR A 204 -0.53 -21.24 2.95
C TYR A 204 0.09 -21.55 1.59
N SER A 205 -0.72 -21.41 0.53
CA SER A 205 -0.28 -21.66 -0.83
C SER A 205 0.49 -20.49 -1.45
N LYS A 206 0.49 -19.33 -0.79
CA LYS A 206 1.09 -18.09 -1.30
C LYS A 206 2.26 -17.65 -0.41
N GLY A 207 3.22 -16.91 -1.00
CA GLY A 207 4.38 -16.40 -0.30
C GLY A 207 4.06 -15.27 0.69
N TYR A 208 4.98 -14.33 0.86
CA TYR A 208 4.77 -13.20 1.74
C TYR A 208 3.80 -12.17 1.17
N TYR A 209 3.01 -11.55 2.05
CA TYR A 209 2.26 -10.33 1.76
C TYR A 209 2.74 -9.22 2.69
N LEU A 210 3.45 -8.22 2.14
CA LEU A 210 4.17 -7.21 2.89
C LEU A 210 3.59 -5.82 2.61
N LYS A 211 3.04 -5.15 3.62
CA LYS A 211 2.53 -3.77 3.55
C LYS A 211 3.59 -2.81 4.12
N LEU A 212 4.47 -2.28 3.27
CA LEU A 212 5.65 -1.52 3.70
C LEU A 212 5.33 -0.11 4.23
N HIS A 213 4.14 0.40 3.97
CA HIS A 213 3.67 1.69 4.45
C HIS A 213 2.60 1.58 5.54
N GLY A 214 2.48 0.41 6.18
CA GLY A 214 1.42 0.16 7.15
C GLY A 214 0.07 -0.11 6.51
N SER A 215 -1.00 -0.03 7.28
CA SER A 215 -2.36 -0.35 6.85
C SER A 215 -3.39 0.41 7.68
N ILE A 216 -4.56 0.69 7.10
CA ILE A 216 -5.64 1.38 7.82
C ILE A 216 -6.21 0.57 8.99
N ASP A 217 -6.04 -0.74 9.00
CA ASP A 217 -6.47 -1.61 10.10
C ASP A 217 -5.37 -1.90 11.14
N TRP A 218 -4.18 -1.30 10.99
CA TRP A 218 -3.07 -1.53 11.91
C TRP A 218 -3.00 -0.45 12.97
N LEU A 219 -3.01 -0.88 14.24
CA LEU A 219 -2.82 -0.02 15.41
C LEU A 219 -1.48 -0.33 16.10
N TYR A 220 -0.91 0.69 16.74
CA TYR A 220 0.26 0.53 17.60
C TYR A 220 0.12 1.39 18.86
N CYS A 221 0.80 0.97 19.92
CA CYS A 221 0.93 1.77 21.12
C CYS A 221 1.98 2.88 20.93
N PRO A 222 1.64 4.17 21.08
CA PRO A 222 2.58 5.27 20.87
C PRO A 222 3.51 5.53 22.06
N ASN A 223 3.29 4.87 23.20
CA ASN A 223 4.11 5.04 24.40
C ASN A 223 5.41 4.22 24.28
N GLU A 224 6.53 4.89 24.15
CA GLU A 224 7.86 4.28 23.96
C GLU A 224 8.31 3.42 25.16
N ASP A 225 7.82 3.74 26.36
CA ASP A 225 8.11 3.00 27.59
C ASP A 225 7.23 1.75 27.75
N CYS A 226 6.29 1.51 26.85
CA CYS A 226 5.37 0.38 26.90
C CYS A 226 5.97 -0.86 26.23
N GLY A 227 5.86 -2.03 26.86
CA GLY A 227 6.28 -3.31 26.28
C GLY A 227 5.59 -3.67 24.96
N LEU A 228 4.49 -2.99 24.63
CA LEU A 228 3.77 -3.13 23.34
C LEU A 228 4.15 -2.07 22.29
N TYR A 229 5.07 -1.16 22.56
CA TYR A 229 5.47 -0.07 21.65
C TYR A 229 5.86 -0.54 20.26
N SER A 230 6.62 -1.59 20.14
CA SER A 230 7.10 -2.10 18.85
C SER A 230 6.16 -3.09 18.17
N LYS A 231 4.98 -3.35 18.77
CA LYS A 231 4.01 -4.34 18.27
C LYS A 231 2.89 -3.63 17.53
N VAL A 232 2.37 -4.29 16.52
CA VAL A 232 1.25 -3.81 15.70
C VAL A 232 0.07 -4.74 15.88
N PHE A 233 -1.13 -4.18 15.93
CA PHE A 233 -2.37 -4.88 16.23
C PHE A 233 -3.40 -4.60 15.12
N PRO A 234 -3.71 -5.56 14.26
CA PRO A 234 -4.79 -5.40 13.30
C PRO A 234 -6.15 -5.41 14.01
N VAL A 235 -7.05 -4.54 13.56
CA VAL A 235 -8.41 -4.43 14.12
C VAL A 235 -9.46 -4.70 13.06
N LYS A 236 -10.60 -5.24 13.49
CA LYS A 236 -11.76 -5.47 12.60
C LYS A 236 -12.54 -4.18 12.36
N ASP A 237 -12.80 -3.47 13.43
CA ASP A 237 -13.47 -2.18 13.39
C ASP A 237 -12.40 -1.08 13.30
N ILE A 238 -12.23 -0.57 12.11
CA ILE A 238 -11.27 0.49 11.82
C ILE A 238 -11.75 1.86 12.31
N THR A 239 -13.00 1.98 12.78
CA THR A 239 -13.57 3.23 13.29
C THR A 239 -13.60 3.28 14.82
N GLY A 240 -13.30 2.16 15.49
CA GLY A 240 -13.31 2.05 16.95
C GLY A 240 -12.14 2.77 17.61
N GLU A 241 -12.38 3.27 18.82
CA GLU A 241 -11.33 3.77 19.70
C GLU A 241 -10.73 2.61 20.50
N TYR A 242 -9.41 2.54 20.57
CA TYR A 242 -8.71 1.46 21.24
C TYR A 242 -7.68 1.99 22.23
N SER A 243 -7.61 1.37 23.39
CA SER A 243 -6.60 1.65 24.41
C SER A 243 -5.61 0.49 24.50
N CYS A 244 -4.37 0.81 24.77
CA CYS A 244 -3.32 -0.18 25.01
C CYS A 244 -3.64 -0.99 26.28
N SER A 245 -3.54 -2.31 26.19
CA SER A 245 -3.85 -3.21 27.32
C SER A 245 -2.81 -3.17 28.44
N GLU A 246 -1.60 -2.65 28.17
CA GLU A 246 -0.53 -2.56 29.20
C GLU A 246 -0.46 -1.16 29.84
N CYS A 247 -0.55 -0.09 29.06
CA CYS A 247 -0.33 1.26 29.56
C CYS A 247 -1.52 2.19 29.42
N SER A 248 -2.66 1.70 28.94
CA SER A 248 -3.91 2.46 28.72
C SER A 248 -3.79 3.66 27.77
N SER A 249 -2.66 3.88 27.12
CA SER A 249 -2.51 4.94 26.12
C SER A 249 -3.45 4.69 24.92
N THR A 250 -4.04 5.72 24.35
CA THR A 250 -4.83 5.62 23.12
C THR A 250 -3.94 5.10 21.99
N MET A 251 -4.34 3.99 21.37
CA MET A 251 -3.62 3.41 20.26
C MET A 251 -3.77 4.27 18.99
N LYS A 252 -2.75 4.28 18.16
CA LYS A 252 -2.72 5.07 16.92
C LYS A 252 -2.64 4.17 15.69
N GLN A 253 -3.20 4.64 14.58
CA GLN A 253 -3.10 3.97 13.29
C GLN A 253 -1.67 3.99 12.78
N LEU A 254 -1.19 2.84 12.31
CA LEU A 254 0.12 2.72 11.68
C LEU A 254 0.01 2.95 10.18
N ILE A 255 -0.01 4.22 9.81
CA ILE A 255 0.10 4.68 8.44
C ILE A 255 1.43 5.42 8.31
N ILE A 256 2.28 4.97 7.41
CA ILE A 256 3.53 5.64 7.06
C ILE A 256 3.27 6.46 5.80
N PRO A 257 3.20 7.79 5.93
CA PRO A 257 3.00 8.64 4.78
C PRO A 257 4.15 8.50 3.76
N PRO A 258 3.88 8.76 2.50
CA PRO A 258 4.90 8.78 1.46
C PRO A 258 5.76 10.05 1.61
N LEU A 259 6.73 10.03 2.51
CA LEU A 259 7.64 11.14 2.80
C LEU A 259 8.95 10.99 2.03
N LEU A 260 9.58 12.11 1.70
CA LEU A 260 10.94 12.13 1.11
C LEU A 260 11.98 11.51 2.03
N ASN A 261 11.88 11.78 3.32
CA ASN A 261 12.77 11.23 4.37
C ASN A 261 11.97 10.35 5.32
N LYS A 262 11.86 9.07 5.00
CA LYS A 262 11.10 8.08 5.77
C LYS A 262 11.96 7.53 6.89
N ASN A 263 11.66 7.87 8.13
CA ASN A 263 12.33 7.26 9.28
C ASN A 263 11.67 5.92 9.65
N TYR A 264 12.02 4.87 8.92
CA TYR A 264 11.53 3.51 9.22
C TYR A 264 12.12 2.93 10.52
N SER A 265 13.19 3.53 11.05
CA SER A 265 13.80 3.07 12.30
C SER A 265 12.91 3.29 13.52
N SER A 266 12.00 4.26 13.45
CA SER A 266 11.03 4.54 14.52
C SER A 266 9.97 3.45 14.69
N PHE A 267 9.86 2.52 13.73
CA PHE A 267 8.90 1.42 13.77
C PHE A 267 9.62 0.09 13.54
N PRO A 268 10.10 -0.61 14.58
CA PRO A 268 10.87 -1.87 14.47
C PRO A 268 10.16 -2.93 13.62
N PHE A 269 8.84 -3.02 13.74
CA PHE A 269 8.03 -3.92 12.92
C PHE A 269 8.14 -3.60 11.43
N VAL A 270 8.00 -2.33 11.05
CA VAL A 270 8.10 -1.91 9.64
C VAL A 270 9.51 -2.14 9.11
N LYS A 271 10.55 -1.86 9.91
CA LYS A 271 11.93 -2.18 9.56
C LYS A 271 12.11 -3.68 9.24
N LYS A 272 11.47 -4.57 10.03
CA LYS A 272 11.46 -6.01 9.75
C LYS A 272 10.81 -6.32 8.39
N LEU A 273 9.67 -5.69 8.06
CA LEU A 273 9.01 -5.88 6.75
C LEU A 273 9.92 -5.45 5.59
N TRP A 274 10.63 -4.34 5.72
CA TRP A 274 11.58 -3.87 4.70
C TRP A 274 12.76 -4.83 4.53
N ASN A 275 13.28 -5.43 5.61
CA ASN A 275 14.35 -6.42 5.53
C ASN A 275 13.86 -7.69 4.81
N ILE A 276 12.64 -8.17 5.10
CA ILE A 276 12.05 -9.31 4.40
C ILE A 276 11.85 -8.97 2.92
N ALA A 277 11.35 -7.77 2.60
CA ALA A 277 11.17 -7.32 1.22
C ALA A 277 12.50 -7.30 0.44
N LEU A 278 13.59 -6.86 1.09
CA LEU A 278 14.93 -6.87 0.51
C LEU A 278 15.38 -8.30 0.17
N GLU A 279 15.23 -9.25 1.10
CA GLU A 279 15.62 -10.65 0.85
C GLU A 279 14.76 -11.28 -0.25
N GLU A 280 13.44 -11.01 -0.25
CA GLU A 280 12.54 -11.53 -1.25
C GLU A 280 12.87 -11.01 -2.67
N LEU A 281 13.22 -9.73 -2.77
CA LEU A 281 13.64 -9.10 -4.03
C LEU A 281 14.99 -9.65 -4.52
N ARG A 282 15.95 -9.93 -3.62
CA ARG A 282 17.23 -10.56 -3.98
C ARG A 282 17.05 -11.98 -4.53
N LEU A 283 15.99 -12.67 -4.12
CA LEU A 283 15.68 -14.03 -4.56
C LEU A 283 14.78 -14.08 -5.80
N ALA A 284 14.32 -12.93 -6.31
CA ALA A 284 13.38 -12.86 -7.42
C ALA A 284 14.02 -13.25 -8.75
N ASP A 285 13.34 -14.11 -9.51
CA ASP A 285 13.63 -14.35 -10.93
C ASP A 285 12.81 -13.41 -11.83
N GLU A 286 11.62 -13.03 -11.37
CA GLU A 286 10.69 -12.14 -12.07
C GLU A 286 10.15 -11.05 -11.13
N LEU A 287 10.03 -9.84 -11.66
CA LEU A 287 9.47 -8.68 -10.95
C LEU A 287 8.27 -8.13 -11.73
N VAL A 288 7.13 -8.03 -11.08
CA VAL A 288 5.91 -7.44 -11.66
C VAL A 288 5.56 -6.18 -10.87
N ILE A 289 5.57 -5.02 -11.54
CA ILE A 289 5.29 -3.72 -10.94
C ILE A 289 3.94 -3.24 -11.46
N TRP A 290 2.94 -3.23 -10.60
CA TRP A 290 1.57 -2.88 -10.96
C TRP A 290 1.08 -1.64 -10.24
N GLY A 291 0.76 -0.61 -11.02
CA GLY A 291 0.19 0.64 -10.50
C GLY A 291 1.10 1.47 -9.63
N TYR A 292 2.41 1.21 -9.66
CA TYR A 292 3.43 1.98 -8.97
C TYR A 292 4.22 2.83 -9.96
N SER A 293 4.32 4.14 -9.70
CA SER A 293 4.92 5.09 -10.66
C SER A 293 6.40 5.36 -10.44
N LEU A 294 6.98 4.83 -9.37
CA LEU A 294 8.37 5.06 -8.94
C LEU A 294 8.73 6.55 -9.00
N PRO A 295 8.10 7.39 -8.16
CA PRO A 295 8.35 8.82 -8.18
C PRO A 295 9.83 9.13 -7.90
N ALA A 296 10.32 10.26 -8.43
CA ALA A 296 11.72 10.66 -8.28
C ALA A 296 12.13 10.81 -6.81
N THR A 297 11.18 11.14 -5.97
CA THR A 297 11.33 11.34 -4.53
C THR A 297 11.44 10.05 -3.73
N ASP A 298 11.10 8.90 -4.30
CA ASP A 298 11.13 7.62 -3.60
C ASP A 298 12.51 6.94 -3.68
N PHE A 299 13.48 7.51 -2.98
CA PHE A 299 14.86 7.04 -2.96
C PHE A 299 15.00 5.64 -2.34
N TYR A 300 14.20 5.33 -1.31
CA TYR A 300 14.25 4.03 -0.65
C TYR A 300 13.87 2.89 -1.60
N ASN A 301 12.80 3.05 -2.36
CA ASN A 301 12.39 2.04 -3.34
C ASN A 301 13.36 1.94 -4.52
N ARG A 302 13.95 3.07 -4.94
CA ARG A 302 15.01 3.03 -5.95
C ARG A 302 16.22 2.25 -5.47
N TRP A 303 16.65 2.47 -4.22
CA TRP A 303 17.72 1.70 -3.60
C TRP A 303 17.33 0.23 -3.49
N LEU A 304 16.13 -0.08 -2.99
CA LEU A 304 15.62 -1.44 -2.83
C LEU A 304 15.63 -2.21 -4.16
N PHE A 305 15.16 -1.61 -5.24
CA PHE A 305 15.14 -2.24 -6.56
C PHE A 305 16.55 -2.47 -7.13
N ARG A 306 17.51 -1.63 -6.83
CA ARG A 306 18.90 -1.86 -7.24
C ARG A 306 19.54 -3.09 -6.59
N GLN A 307 18.95 -3.59 -5.49
CA GLN A 307 19.44 -4.79 -4.83
C GLN A 307 18.98 -6.10 -5.50
N THR A 308 18.13 -6.02 -6.55
CA THR A 308 17.57 -7.19 -7.22
C THR A 308 18.43 -7.74 -8.37
N SER A 309 19.54 -7.10 -8.71
CA SER A 309 20.07 -7.04 -10.07
C SER A 309 20.66 -8.31 -10.68
N ASP A 310 21.21 -9.22 -9.87
CA ASP A 310 22.07 -10.28 -10.44
C ASP A 310 21.33 -11.55 -10.85
N ARG A 311 20.08 -11.68 -10.46
CA ARG A 311 19.24 -12.88 -10.70
C ARG A 311 18.02 -12.59 -11.55
N LEU A 312 17.57 -11.36 -11.61
CA LEU A 312 16.33 -10.95 -12.23
C LEU A 312 16.38 -11.14 -13.75
N LYS A 313 15.48 -11.98 -14.28
CA LYS A 313 15.41 -12.31 -15.71
C LYS A 313 14.34 -11.53 -16.45
N LYS A 314 13.22 -11.23 -15.77
CA LYS A 314 12.06 -10.58 -16.38
C LYS A 314 11.48 -9.50 -15.48
N ILE A 315 11.02 -8.42 -16.10
CA ILE A 315 10.26 -7.35 -15.45
C ILE A 315 9.01 -7.07 -16.27
N ALA A 316 7.86 -7.04 -15.62
CA ALA A 316 6.61 -6.56 -16.20
C ALA A 316 6.19 -5.26 -15.49
N ILE A 317 5.92 -4.21 -16.24
CA ILE A 317 5.43 -2.93 -15.71
C ILE A 317 4.01 -2.71 -16.23
N ILE A 318 3.04 -2.70 -15.30
CA ILE A 318 1.62 -2.54 -15.58
C ILE A 318 1.21 -1.15 -15.08
N ASN A 319 1.16 -0.18 -16.00
CA ASN A 319 0.78 1.19 -15.66
C ASN A 319 0.37 1.94 -16.94
N PRO A 320 -0.77 2.64 -16.95
CA PRO A 320 -1.17 3.43 -18.11
C PRO A 320 -0.17 4.54 -18.46
N GLU A 321 0.64 5.02 -17.49
CA GLU A 321 1.70 5.99 -17.74
C GLU A 321 2.88 5.45 -18.57
N CYS A 322 2.98 4.13 -18.78
CA CYS A 322 3.94 3.55 -19.72
C CYS A 322 3.74 4.07 -21.15
N PHE A 323 2.55 4.58 -21.43
CA PHE A 323 2.14 5.03 -22.76
C PHE A 323 1.64 6.46 -22.72
N ARG A 324 1.71 7.12 -23.87
CA ARG A 324 1.11 8.45 -24.13
C ARG A 324 0.38 8.41 -25.46
N LYS A 325 -0.72 9.15 -25.54
CA LYS A 325 -1.44 9.33 -26.80
C LYS A 325 -0.60 10.19 -27.76
N GLY A 326 -0.32 9.68 -28.94
CA GLY A 326 0.25 10.43 -30.04
C GLY A 326 -0.77 11.35 -30.73
N LYS A 327 -0.31 12.11 -31.74
CA LYS A 327 -1.19 13.05 -32.48
C LYS A 327 -2.39 12.36 -33.14
N ASN A 328 -2.21 11.12 -33.61
CA ASN A 328 -3.25 10.32 -34.26
C ASN A 328 -4.03 9.40 -33.29
N LYS A 329 -4.02 9.70 -31.98
CA LYS A 329 -4.58 8.87 -30.92
C LYS A 329 -3.90 7.49 -30.75
N ASP A 330 -2.85 7.21 -31.50
CA ASP A 330 -1.98 6.04 -31.33
C ASP A 330 -1.28 6.09 -29.95
N LEU A 331 -1.11 4.95 -29.34
CA LEU A 331 -0.35 4.85 -28.08
C LEU A 331 1.14 4.73 -28.41
N LYS A 332 1.96 5.57 -27.79
CA LYS A 332 3.41 5.54 -27.92
C LYS A 332 4.08 5.35 -26.55
N PRO A 333 5.20 4.64 -26.47
CA PRO A 333 5.93 4.50 -25.21
C PRO A 333 6.29 5.85 -24.61
N ASN A 334 6.00 6.02 -23.32
CA ASN A 334 6.35 7.21 -22.57
C ASN A 334 7.79 7.09 -22.01
N LYS A 335 8.77 7.44 -22.82
CA LYS A 335 10.21 7.32 -22.48
C LYS A 335 10.54 7.96 -21.11
N LYS A 336 9.93 9.12 -20.79
CA LYS A 336 10.18 9.81 -19.52
C LYS A 336 9.75 8.97 -18.32
N PHE A 337 8.64 8.27 -18.41
CA PHE A 337 8.16 7.37 -17.37
C PHE A 337 9.02 6.10 -17.31
N LEU A 338 9.26 5.48 -18.44
CA LEU A 338 9.99 4.21 -18.54
C LEU A 338 11.43 4.32 -18.07
N ASN A 339 12.11 5.44 -18.35
CA ASN A 339 13.50 5.67 -17.92
C ASN A 339 13.64 5.63 -16.38
N ARG A 340 12.59 5.95 -15.60
CA ARG A 340 12.64 5.83 -14.14
C ARG A 340 13.01 4.41 -13.70
N PHE A 341 12.55 3.40 -14.43
CA PHE A 341 12.82 1.99 -14.18
C PHE A 341 14.07 1.51 -14.90
N LEU A 342 14.24 1.89 -16.16
CA LEU A 342 15.39 1.48 -16.96
C LEU A 342 16.71 1.89 -16.33
N ASP A 343 16.80 3.09 -15.74
CA ASP A 343 18.00 3.59 -15.06
C ASP A 343 18.35 2.76 -13.80
N ILE A 344 17.41 1.98 -13.28
CA ILE A 344 17.65 1.10 -12.14
C ILE A 344 18.11 -0.28 -12.62
N PHE A 345 17.38 -0.88 -13.56
CA PHE A 345 17.54 -2.28 -13.90
C PHE A 345 18.55 -2.56 -15.02
N LYS A 346 19.03 -1.54 -15.73
CA LYS A 346 20.08 -1.69 -16.76
C LYS A 346 21.51 -1.67 -16.20
N THR A 347 21.69 -1.45 -14.92
CA THR A 347 23.02 -1.31 -14.29
C THR A 347 23.62 -2.63 -13.83
N GLY A 348 22.86 -3.72 -13.82
CA GLY A 348 23.30 -5.05 -13.40
C GLY A 348 24.10 -5.79 -14.48
N LYS A 349 24.79 -6.88 -14.10
CA LYS A 349 25.49 -7.79 -15.03
C LYS A 349 24.55 -8.48 -16.00
N ILE A 350 23.30 -8.73 -15.58
CA ILE A 350 22.23 -9.33 -16.38
C ILE A 350 21.21 -8.23 -16.66
N VAL A 351 20.90 -8.00 -17.93
CA VAL A 351 19.84 -7.07 -18.33
C VAL A 351 18.55 -7.87 -18.46
N PRO A 352 17.56 -7.67 -17.58
CA PRO A 352 16.31 -8.41 -17.66
C PRO A 352 15.50 -8.03 -18.91
N GLU A 353 14.66 -8.97 -19.39
CA GLU A 353 13.63 -8.67 -20.39
C GLU A 353 12.56 -7.80 -19.74
N ILE A 354 12.27 -6.62 -20.32
CA ILE A 354 11.28 -5.68 -19.75
C ILE A 354 10.08 -5.59 -20.69
N SER A 355 8.91 -5.92 -20.15
CA SER A 355 7.61 -5.84 -20.85
C SER A 355 6.73 -4.76 -20.20
N TYR A 356 5.93 -4.08 -21.03
CA TYR A 356 5.05 -2.99 -20.60
C TYR A 356 3.60 -3.29 -20.96
N TYR A 357 2.69 -2.98 -20.03
CA TYR A 357 1.26 -3.20 -20.17
C TYR A 357 0.50 -1.95 -19.73
N GLU A 358 -0.55 -1.59 -20.46
CA GLU A 358 -1.37 -0.43 -20.14
C GLU A 358 -2.21 -0.67 -18.88
N ASN A 359 -2.74 -1.87 -18.74
CA ASN A 359 -3.63 -2.28 -17.66
C ASN A 359 -3.41 -3.75 -17.28
N TYR A 360 -4.06 -4.18 -16.19
CA TYR A 360 -3.93 -5.55 -15.69
C TYR A 360 -4.50 -6.59 -16.66
N SER A 361 -5.59 -6.29 -17.38
CA SER A 361 -6.17 -7.23 -18.35
C SER A 361 -5.19 -7.56 -19.48
N ASP A 362 -4.47 -6.57 -20.01
CA ASP A 362 -3.44 -6.79 -21.03
C ASP A 362 -2.31 -7.71 -20.49
N TYR A 363 -1.88 -7.48 -19.24
CA TYR A 363 -0.90 -8.35 -18.57
C TYR A 363 -1.43 -9.76 -18.34
N ASN A 364 -2.66 -9.90 -17.84
CA ASN A 364 -3.26 -11.19 -17.55
C ASN A 364 -3.40 -12.05 -18.81
N ASN A 365 -3.75 -11.44 -19.93
CA ASN A 365 -3.93 -12.08 -21.22
C ASN A 365 -2.62 -12.13 -22.05
N ASN A 366 -1.51 -11.68 -21.49
CA ASN A 366 -0.18 -11.62 -22.13
C ASN A 366 -0.18 -10.82 -23.45
N VAL A 367 -1.03 -9.80 -23.55
CA VAL A 367 -1.11 -8.90 -24.72
C VAL A 367 -0.05 -7.82 -24.58
N LYS A 368 1.15 -8.07 -25.12
CA LYS A 368 2.22 -7.06 -25.11
C LYS A 368 1.88 -5.89 -26.04
N TYR A 369 2.35 -4.70 -25.68
CA TYR A 369 2.13 -3.48 -26.48
C TYR A 369 2.50 -3.65 -27.95
N LEU A 370 3.64 -4.27 -28.24
CA LEU A 370 4.11 -4.48 -29.62
C LEU A 370 3.17 -5.37 -30.45
N ASP A 371 2.39 -6.23 -29.82
CA ASP A 371 1.42 -7.12 -30.49
C ASP A 371 0.08 -6.45 -30.70
N LYS A 372 -0.25 -5.43 -29.90
CA LYS A 372 -1.53 -4.71 -29.95
C LYS A 372 -1.56 -3.60 -31.02
N TYR A 373 -0.40 -3.15 -31.48
CA TYR A 373 -0.26 -1.95 -32.35
C TYR A 373 0.68 -2.21 -33.55
N LYS A 374 0.91 -3.48 -33.90
CA LYS A 374 1.38 -3.89 -35.22
C LYS A 374 0.18 -3.87 -36.18
#